data_b863cd094749020ee71e99c39dfdb6cb
#
_entry.id   b863cd094749020ee71e99c39dfdb6cb
#
_cell.length_a   1.000
_cell.length_b   1.000
_cell.length_c   1.000
_cell.angle_alpha   90.00
_cell.angle_beta   90.00
_cell.angle_gamma   90.00
#
_symmetry.space_group_name_H-M   'P 1'
#
loop_
_entity.id
_entity.type
_entity.pdbx_description
1 polymer ?
#
loop_
_entity_poly.entity_id
_entity_poly.type
_entity_poly.pdbx_seq_one_letter_code
_entity_poly.pdbx_strand_id
1 'polypeptide(L)'
;GYFMEKTLEYAGIKNYTGKVHYNLCPAKLVEYALKRKEGLLTDQGALVVKTGKYTGRSPHDKFIVDTPEVHEQIAWGDVNVAMSVENYNALKEKVLDYMSDKELFVFKGFAGADKKYRRKFTVINELACQNLFIHQLLIRPTKEELDNFGLTDYTILVAPGFHCVSEVDHTNSEAAIIINFTERTVIIVGSQYSGEIKKSVFTIMNYCMPLQENILPMHCSANMDPNTGETAIFFGLSGTGKTTLSTDPNRMLIGDDEHGWSEEGIFNFEGGCYAKTINLSPTGEPDIYRAIRFGSELENVVVDAKTRQPDYDDGTLTENTRVGYPIEYIQNAQIPGVGGVPKVVIFLTADAFGVLPPISRLDHDAAMYQFVTGFTSKVAGTERGISEPQPTFSTLFGEPFMPLDPGIYAQLLGSRLEAYGTKVYLVNTGWNGGPYGIGSRMKLSYTRAMVTAAVNGSLDNVIYYYDSRFNLHVPQSCPGVPEYVLNPKDTWANKEAYEDMANELAMMFEANFDTKYPHMPENIRKAGPHPKK
;
A
#
# COMPACT_ATOMS: atom_id res chain seq x y z
N GLY A 1 7.75 -19.65 -27.20
CA GLY A 1 6.88 -20.81 -27.24
C GLY A 1 5.48 -20.47 -27.72
N TYR A 2 4.65 -21.47 -27.84
CA TYR A 2 3.27 -21.32 -28.32
C TYR A 2 2.48 -20.25 -27.56
N PHE A 3 2.55 -20.25 -26.23
CA PHE A 3 1.81 -19.28 -25.40
C PHE A 3 2.33 -17.86 -25.58
N MET A 4 3.63 -17.65 -25.83
CA MET A 4 4.17 -16.32 -26.12
C MET A 4 3.62 -15.78 -27.43
N GLU A 5 3.61 -16.59 -28.49
CA GLU A 5 3.09 -16.20 -29.79
C GLU A 5 1.60 -15.85 -29.75
N LYS A 6 0.84 -16.48 -28.86
CA LYS A 6 -0.61 -16.28 -28.71
C LYS A 6 -1.00 -15.26 -27.65
N THR A 7 -0.05 -14.65 -26.95
CA THR A 7 -0.34 -13.76 -25.82
C THR A 7 -1.27 -12.60 -26.20
N LEU A 8 -0.96 -11.91 -27.29
CA LEU A 8 -1.76 -10.76 -27.72
C LEU A 8 -3.15 -11.20 -28.14
N GLU A 9 -3.26 -12.31 -28.82
CA GLU A 9 -4.54 -12.86 -29.28
C GLU A 9 -5.43 -13.26 -28.09
N TYR A 10 -4.88 -13.91 -27.06
CA TYR A 10 -5.61 -14.24 -25.83
C TYR A 10 -6.10 -12.99 -25.11
N ALA A 11 -5.36 -11.90 -25.19
CA ALA A 11 -5.77 -10.61 -24.59
C ALA A 11 -6.84 -9.90 -25.43
N GLY A 12 -7.13 -10.38 -26.64
CA GLY A 12 -8.10 -9.79 -27.54
C GLY A 12 -7.51 -8.85 -28.59
N ILE A 13 -6.19 -8.70 -28.65
CA ILE A 13 -5.52 -7.88 -29.68
C ILE A 13 -5.40 -8.74 -30.94
N LYS A 14 -6.27 -8.48 -31.90
CA LYS A 14 -6.34 -9.22 -33.16
C LYS A 14 -5.72 -8.41 -34.30
N ASN A 15 -5.20 -9.10 -35.31
CA ASN A 15 -4.61 -8.48 -36.47
C ASN A 15 -3.50 -7.48 -36.11
N TYR A 16 -2.68 -7.84 -35.15
CA TYR A 16 -1.61 -6.98 -34.64
C TYR A 16 -0.54 -6.74 -35.72
N THR A 17 -0.23 -5.47 -35.97
CA THR A 17 0.72 -5.05 -37.02
C THR A 17 1.98 -4.36 -36.46
N GLY A 18 2.06 -4.19 -35.14
CA GLY A 18 3.19 -3.54 -34.50
C GLY A 18 4.36 -4.49 -34.23
N LYS A 19 5.30 -4.01 -33.42
CA LYS A 19 6.43 -4.80 -32.92
C LYS A 19 6.20 -5.09 -31.43
N VAL A 20 6.31 -6.35 -31.03
CA VAL A 20 6.09 -6.76 -29.63
C VAL A 20 7.37 -7.35 -29.05
N HIS A 21 7.63 -7.02 -27.77
CA HIS A 21 8.76 -7.50 -27.00
C HIS A 21 8.25 -8.29 -25.79
N TYR A 22 8.92 -9.40 -25.46
CA TYR A 22 8.53 -10.29 -24.36
C TYR A 22 9.60 -10.38 -23.31
N ASN A 23 9.24 -10.07 -22.06
CA ASN A 23 10.09 -10.22 -20.86
C ASN A 23 11.53 -9.72 -21.06
N LEU A 24 11.67 -8.51 -21.59
CA LEU A 24 12.99 -7.90 -21.77
C LEU A 24 13.65 -7.66 -20.40
N CYS A 25 14.97 -7.80 -20.37
CA CYS A 25 15.74 -7.46 -19.17
C CYS A 25 15.80 -5.95 -18.95
N PRO A 26 16.10 -5.50 -17.71
CA PRO A 26 16.19 -4.07 -17.42
C PRO A 26 17.11 -3.28 -18.34
N ALA A 27 18.27 -3.83 -18.72
CA ALA A 27 19.19 -3.15 -19.62
C ALA A 27 18.54 -2.80 -20.95
N LYS A 28 17.83 -3.76 -21.56
CA LYS A 28 17.14 -3.52 -22.83
C LYS A 28 15.98 -2.55 -22.69
N LEU A 29 15.22 -2.65 -21.59
CA LEU A 29 14.11 -1.74 -21.32
C LEU A 29 14.60 -0.30 -21.15
N VAL A 30 15.73 -0.11 -20.46
CA VAL A 30 16.33 1.22 -20.31
C VAL A 30 16.79 1.75 -21.68
N GLU A 31 17.43 0.93 -22.49
CA GLU A 31 17.86 1.35 -23.84
C GLU A 31 16.67 1.77 -24.71
N TYR A 32 15.58 1.00 -24.69
CA TYR A 32 14.35 1.36 -25.40
C TYR A 32 13.75 2.67 -24.87
N ALA A 33 13.68 2.83 -23.55
CA ALA A 33 13.14 4.05 -22.93
C ALA A 33 13.94 5.28 -23.34
N LEU A 34 15.29 5.20 -23.35
CA LEU A 34 16.16 6.29 -23.77
C LEU A 34 16.00 6.60 -25.27
N LYS A 35 16.01 5.58 -26.10
CA LYS A 35 15.85 5.72 -27.55
C LYS A 35 14.49 6.35 -27.90
N ARG A 36 13.45 5.99 -27.19
CA ARG A 36 12.08 6.49 -27.40
C ARG A 36 11.83 7.82 -26.69
N LYS A 37 12.84 8.37 -26.02
CA LYS A 37 12.75 9.65 -25.28
C LYS A 37 11.71 9.64 -24.17
N GLU A 38 11.54 8.49 -23.53
CA GLU A 38 10.64 8.36 -22.39
C GLU A 38 11.26 8.85 -21.09
N GLY A 39 12.58 8.94 -21.01
CA GLY A 39 13.26 9.36 -19.81
C GLY A 39 14.75 9.61 -20.04
N LEU A 40 15.46 9.89 -18.95
CA LEU A 40 16.90 10.17 -18.93
C LEU A 40 17.57 9.29 -17.87
N LEU A 41 18.87 9.03 -18.05
CA LEU A 41 19.69 8.42 -17.00
C LEU A 41 20.16 9.50 -16.02
N THR A 42 20.10 9.17 -14.74
CA THR A 42 20.69 9.96 -13.66
C THR A 42 22.16 9.58 -13.48
N ASP A 43 22.87 10.30 -12.62
CA ASP A 43 24.31 10.11 -12.39
C ASP A 43 24.67 8.71 -11.90
N GLN A 44 23.77 8.05 -11.14
CA GLN A 44 23.96 6.68 -10.67
C GLN A 44 23.30 5.65 -11.59
N GLY A 45 22.82 6.06 -12.73
CA GLY A 45 22.26 5.18 -13.75
C GLY A 45 20.80 4.81 -13.57
N ALA A 46 20.10 5.35 -12.56
CA ALA A 46 18.66 5.19 -12.47
C ALA A 46 17.98 5.93 -13.61
N LEU A 47 16.93 5.32 -14.17
CA LEU A 47 16.11 5.99 -15.17
C LEU A 47 15.17 6.96 -14.47
N VAL A 48 15.08 8.21 -14.95
CA VAL A 48 14.09 9.17 -14.45
C VAL A 48 13.09 9.48 -15.55
N VAL A 49 11.80 9.41 -15.21
CA VAL A 49 10.69 9.67 -16.12
C VAL A 49 9.74 10.70 -15.54
N LYS A 50 9.00 11.38 -16.42
CA LYS A 50 7.89 12.25 -16.04
C LYS A 50 6.59 11.57 -16.43
N THR A 51 5.62 11.56 -15.51
CA THR A 51 4.35 10.88 -15.74
C THR A 51 3.24 11.81 -16.27
N GLY A 52 3.61 13.03 -16.65
CA GLY A 52 2.69 14.00 -17.25
C GLY A 52 1.68 14.55 -16.24
N LYS A 53 0.44 14.66 -16.69
CA LYS A 53 -0.65 15.23 -15.89
C LYS A 53 -0.92 14.46 -14.60
N TYR A 54 -0.79 13.14 -14.62
CA TYR A 54 -1.08 12.28 -13.47
C TYR A 54 0.21 11.94 -12.75
N THR A 55 0.39 12.51 -11.58
CA THR A 55 1.57 12.31 -10.74
C THR A 55 1.27 11.49 -9.49
N GLY A 56 0.07 10.93 -9.41
CA GLY A 56 -0.41 10.06 -8.35
C GLY A 56 -1.59 9.26 -8.87
N ARG A 57 -2.13 8.40 -8.00
CA ARG A 57 -3.33 7.63 -8.33
C ARG A 57 -4.55 8.54 -8.49
N SER A 58 -5.49 8.09 -9.34
CA SER A 58 -6.77 8.76 -9.59
C SER A 58 -7.91 7.91 -9.03
N PRO A 59 -8.22 7.97 -7.73
CA PRO A 59 -9.25 7.11 -7.12
C PRO A 59 -10.63 7.30 -7.76
N HIS A 60 -10.93 8.49 -8.26
CA HIS A 60 -12.22 8.78 -8.90
C HIS A 60 -12.33 8.26 -10.34
N ASP A 61 -11.24 7.77 -10.91
CA ASP A 61 -11.19 7.21 -12.26
C ASP A 61 -11.14 5.67 -12.25
N LYS A 62 -11.30 5.06 -11.09
CA LYS A 62 -11.30 3.61 -10.93
C LYS A 62 -12.73 3.06 -10.98
N PHE A 63 -12.89 1.96 -11.72
CA PHE A 63 -14.17 1.28 -11.89
C PHE A 63 -13.99 -0.24 -11.74
N ILE A 64 -15.02 -0.89 -11.24
CA ILE A 64 -15.15 -2.35 -11.26
C ILE A 64 -16.34 -2.69 -12.15
N VAL A 65 -16.12 -3.61 -13.09
CA VAL A 65 -17.19 -4.01 -14.01
C VAL A 65 -18.23 -4.83 -13.24
N ASP A 66 -19.48 -4.40 -13.32
CA ASP A 66 -20.60 -5.03 -12.61
C ASP A 66 -21.14 -6.20 -13.41
N THR A 67 -20.45 -7.34 -13.30
CA THR A 67 -20.90 -8.60 -13.92
C THR A 67 -21.81 -9.35 -12.95
N PRO A 68 -22.74 -10.19 -13.47
CA PRO A 68 -23.62 -10.98 -12.59
C PRO A 68 -22.86 -11.83 -11.57
N GLU A 69 -21.69 -12.35 -11.95
CA GLU A 69 -20.90 -13.27 -11.13
C GLU A 69 -20.30 -12.60 -9.89
N VAL A 70 -20.01 -11.29 -9.96
CA VAL A 70 -19.36 -10.58 -8.86
C VAL A 70 -20.26 -9.57 -8.16
N HIS A 71 -21.45 -9.30 -8.69
CA HIS A 71 -22.33 -8.25 -8.18
C HIS A 71 -22.56 -8.32 -6.67
N GLU A 72 -22.84 -9.50 -6.15
CA GLU A 72 -23.11 -9.70 -4.72
C GLU A 72 -21.84 -9.71 -3.87
N GLN A 73 -20.66 -9.81 -4.47
CA GLN A 73 -19.39 -9.89 -3.75
C GLN A 73 -18.78 -8.52 -3.46
N ILE A 74 -19.03 -7.55 -4.33
CA ILE A 74 -18.34 -6.25 -4.28
C ILE A 74 -19.05 -5.31 -3.31
N ALA A 75 -18.25 -4.61 -2.52
CA ALA A 75 -18.74 -3.54 -1.65
C ALA A 75 -18.88 -2.25 -2.48
N TRP A 76 -19.97 -2.16 -3.23
CA TRP A 76 -20.25 -1.02 -4.10
C TRP A 76 -20.45 0.27 -3.31
N GLY A 77 -19.99 1.38 -3.84
CA GLY A 77 -20.12 2.70 -3.22
C GLY A 77 -19.19 3.70 -3.88
N ASP A 78 -18.77 4.70 -3.11
CA ASP A 78 -17.89 5.76 -3.60
C ASP A 78 -16.47 5.28 -3.93
N VAL A 79 -16.03 4.20 -3.30
CA VAL A 79 -14.70 3.62 -3.52
C VAL A 79 -14.73 2.62 -4.69
N ASN A 80 -15.66 1.67 -4.65
CA ASN A 80 -15.81 0.67 -5.69
C ASN A 80 -16.98 1.06 -6.58
N VAL A 81 -16.69 1.78 -7.64
CA VAL A 81 -17.70 2.36 -8.55
C VAL A 81 -17.96 1.38 -9.69
N ALA A 82 -19.24 1.12 -9.95
CA ALA A 82 -19.64 0.16 -10.98
C ALA A 82 -19.51 0.74 -12.39
N MET A 83 -19.05 -0.10 -13.32
CA MET A 83 -19.16 0.13 -14.75
C MET A 83 -19.99 -1.00 -15.35
N SER A 84 -20.94 -0.68 -16.22
CA SER A 84 -21.74 -1.73 -16.87
C SER A 84 -20.89 -2.59 -17.81
N VAL A 85 -21.32 -3.83 -18.02
CA VAL A 85 -20.66 -4.76 -18.96
C VAL A 85 -20.64 -4.15 -20.37
N GLU A 86 -21.74 -3.53 -20.79
CA GLU A 86 -21.86 -2.92 -22.11
C GLU A 86 -20.86 -1.78 -22.31
N ASN A 87 -20.74 -0.89 -21.34
CA ASN A 87 -19.80 0.22 -21.41
C ASN A 87 -18.35 -0.27 -21.39
N TYR A 88 -18.07 -1.27 -20.58
CA TYR A 88 -16.74 -1.91 -20.53
C TYR A 88 -16.38 -2.53 -21.89
N ASN A 89 -17.28 -3.32 -22.47
CA ASN A 89 -17.02 -3.99 -23.74
C ASN A 89 -16.76 -2.99 -24.85
N ALA A 90 -17.54 -1.91 -24.92
CA ALA A 90 -17.37 -0.87 -25.92
C ALA A 90 -16.02 -0.16 -25.77
N LEU A 91 -15.63 0.18 -24.54
CA LEU A 91 -14.35 0.82 -24.29
C LEU A 91 -13.17 -0.11 -24.55
N LYS A 92 -13.27 -1.36 -24.12
CA LYS A 92 -12.23 -2.36 -24.35
C LYS A 92 -11.94 -2.53 -25.85
N GLU A 93 -12.97 -2.59 -26.67
CA GLU A 93 -12.80 -2.72 -28.12
C GLU A 93 -11.98 -1.57 -28.70
N LYS A 94 -12.24 -0.33 -28.26
CA LYS A 94 -11.47 0.84 -28.69
C LYS A 94 -10.01 0.76 -28.22
N VAL A 95 -9.78 0.32 -27.00
CA VAL A 95 -8.43 0.18 -26.44
C VAL A 95 -7.63 -0.87 -27.20
N LEU A 96 -8.25 -2.01 -27.49
CA LEU A 96 -7.60 -3.08 -28.26
C LEU A 96 -7.26 -2.61 -29.68
N ASP A 97 -8.15 -1.87 -30.32
CA ASP A 97 -7.89 -1.29 -31.63
C ASP A 97 -6.72 -0.29 -31.57
N TYR A 98 -6.72 0.59 -30.57
CA TYR A 98 -5.61 1.53 -30.34
C TYR A 98 -4.28 0.79 -30.21
N MET A 99 -4.24 -0.32 -29.49
CA MET A 99 -3.00 -1.07 -29.23
C MET A 99 -2.54 -1.91 -30.43
N SER A 100 -3.39 -2.13 -31.41
CA SER A 100 -3.15 -3.09 -32.50
C SER A 100 -1.98 -2.74 -33.42
N ASP A 101 -1.55 -1.47 -33.46
CA ASP A 101 -0.42 -1.01 -34.29
C ASP A 101 0.72 -0.41 -33.47
N LYS A 102 0.63 -0.43 -32.15
CA LYS A 102 1.64 0.14 -31.27
C LYS A 102 2.80 -0.83 -31.04
N GLU A 103 3.98 -0.28 -30.77
CA GLU A 103 5.06 -1.09 -30.20
C GLU A 103 4.65 -1.46 -28.78
N LEU A 104 4.63 -2.75 -28.48
CA LEU A 104 4.14 -3.27 -27.19
C LEU A 104 5.21 -4.04 -26.45
N PHE A 105 5.14 -3.94 -25.15
CA PHE A 105 6.02 -4.65 -24.22
C PHE A 105 5.16 -5.57 -23.37
N VAL A 106 5.54 -6.85 -23.30
CA VAL A 106 4.82 -7.87 -22.53
C VAL A 106 5.72 -8.34 -21.39
N PHE A 107 5.18 -8.33 -20.20
CA PHE A 107 5.79 -8.96 -19.04
C PHE A 107 4.89 -10.07 -18.53
N LYS A 108 5.45 -11.26 -18.36
CA LYS A 108 4.79 -12.39 -17.69
C LYS A 108 5.53 -12.68 -16.40
N GLY A 109 4.81 -12.66 -15.30
CA GLY A 109 5.38 -12.87 -13.97
C GLY A 109 4.30 -13.17 -12.95
N PHE A 110 4.61 -12.93 -11.68
CA PHE A 110 3.77 -13.39 -10.60
C PHE A 110 3.51 -12.31 -9.55
N ALA A 111 2.37 -12.43 -8.88
CA ALA A 111 2.13 -11.83 -7.58
C ALA A 111 2.03 -12.96 -6.55
N GLY A 112 2.72 -12.81 -5.43
CA GLY A 112 2.77 -13.82 -4.37
C GLY A 112 4.09 -14.57 -4.30
N ALA A 113 4.89 -14.29 -3.26
CA ALA A 113 6.17 -14.94 -3.04
C ALA A 113 6.01 -16.42 -2.66
N ASP A 114 4.90 -16.78 -2.00
CA ASP A 114 4.58 -18.18 -1.71
C ASP A 114 3.99 -18.81 -2.97
N LYS A 115 4.73 -19.77 -3.54
CA LYS A 115 4.36 -20.43 -4.80
C LYS A 115 3.03 -21.14 -4.74
N LYS A 116 2.61 -21.58 -3.56
CA LYS A 116 1.32 -22.27 -3.36
C LYS A 116 0.13 -21.36 -3.67
N TYR A 117 0.26 -20.05 -3.43
CA TYR A 117 -0.84 -19.10 -3.51
C TYR A 117 -0.67 -18.04 -4.61
N ARG A 118 0.42 -18.07 -5.33
CA ARG A 118 0.73 -17.04 -6.33
C ARG A 118 -0.24 -17.05 -7.49
N ARG A 119 -0.35 -15.87 -8.11
CA ARG A 119 -1.15 -15.69 -9.33
C ARG A 119 -0.25 -15.26 -10.48
N LYS A 120 -0.58 -15.72 -11.68
CA LYS A 120 0.12 -15.39 -12.93
C LYS A 120 -0.47 -14.13 -13.52
N PHE A 121 0.40 -13.19 -13.83
CA PHE A 121 0.02 -11.93 -14.45
C PHE A 121 0.73 -11.76 -15.79
N THR A 122 -0.03 -11.34 -16.79
CA THR A 122 0.49 -10.91 -18.08
C THR A 122 0.14 -9.43 -18.24
N VAL A 123 1.17 -8.58 -18.33
CA VAL A 123 0.98 -7.15 -18.52
C VAL A 123 1.43 -6.80 -19.92
N ILE A 124 0.55 -6.14 -20.67
CA ILE A 124 0.80 -5.70 -22.05
C ILE A 124 0.68 -4.18 -22.05
N ASN A 125 1.77 -3.50 -22.36
CA ASN A 125 1.81 -2.04 -22.24
C ASN A 125 2.61 -1.39 -23.37
N GLU A 126 2.41 -0.08 -23.59
CA GLU A 126 3.03 0.63 -24.71
C GLU A 126 4.31 1.38 -24.40
N LEU A 127 4.65 1.61 -23.12
CA LEU A 127 5.87 2.34 -22.74
C LEU A 127 6.93 1.41 -22.15
N ALA A 128 8.15 1.51 -22.67
CA ALA A 128 9.26 0.70 -22.15
C ALA A 128 9.56 1.01 -20.68
N CYS A 129 9.48 2.26 -20.27
CA CYS A 129 9.71 2.66 -18.87
C CYS A 129 8.68 2.04 -17.93
N GLN A 130 7.41 1.95 -18.31
CA GLN A 130 6.41 1.28 -17.48
C GLN A 130 6.64 -0.23 -17.42
N ASN A 131 7.13 -0.83 -18.50
CA ASN A 131 7.48 -2.25 -18.47
C ASN A 131 8.68 -2.51 -17.55
N LEU A 132 9.63 -1.59 -17.48
CA LEU A 132 10.71 -1.65 -16.48
C LEU A 132 10.15 -1.60 -15.06
N PHE A 133 9.25 -0.67 -14.79
CA PHE A 133 8.56 -0.59 -13.49
C PHE A 133 7.89 -1.92 -13.13
N ILE A 134 7.14 -2.49 -14.06
CA ILE A 134 6.43 -3.76 -13.89
C ILE A 134 7.43 -4.88 -13.59
N HIS A 135 8.51 -4.96 -14.36
CA HIS A 135 9.56 -5.95 -14.17
C HIS A 135 10.16 -5.89 -12.77
N GLN A 136 10.33 -4.68 -12.21
CA GLN A 136 10.95 -4.50 -10.91
C GLN A 136 9.96 -4.73 -9.75
N LEU A 137 8.69 -4.45 -9.95
CA LEU A 137 7.68 -4.53 -8.88
C LEU A 137 7.01 -5.90 -8.76
N LEU A 138 6.78 -6.60 -9.86
CA LEU A 138 6.22 -7.95 -9.82
C LEU A 138 7.34 -8.99 -9.58
N ILE A 139 6.92 -10.20 -9.25
CA ILE A 139 7.87 -11.29 -9.06
C ILE A 139 8.28 -11.81 -10.45
N ARG A 140 9.56 -11.72 -10.71
CA ARG A 140 10.15 -12.11 -12.00
C ARG A 140 10.21 -13.62 -12.10
N PRO A 141 9.83 -14.19 -13.24
CA PRO A 141 9.94 -15.63 -13.44
C PRO A 141 11.40 -16.04 -13.67
N THR A 142 11.73 -17.24 -13.25
CA THR A 142 12.94 -17.89 -13.75
C THR A 142 12.72 -18.26 -15.21
N LYS A 143 13.81 -18.61 -15.93
CA LYS A 143 13.69 -19.07 -17.31
C LYS A 143 12.75 -20.27 -17.43
N GLU A 144 12.89 -21.24 -16.53
CA GLU A 144 12.04 -22.43 -16.50
C GLU A 144 10.58 -22.08 -16.26
N GLU A 145 10.32 -21.20 -15.29
CA GLU A 145 8.95 -20.73 -15.00
C GLU A 145 8.34 -20.00 -16.20
N LEU A 146 9.14 -19.20 -16.90
CA LEU A 146 8.67 -18.49 -18.10
C LEU A 146 8.37 -19.46 -19.25
N ASP A 147 9.26 -20.43 -19.48
CA ASP A 147 9.07 -21.45 -20.52
C ASP A 147 7.81 -22.29 -20.29
N ASN A 148 7.45 -22.50 -19.03
CA ASN A 148 6.29 -23.28 -18.61
C ASN A 148 5.14 -22.41 -18.09
N PHE A 149 5.10 -21.14 -18.44
CA PHE A 149 4.14 -20.19 -17.87
C PHE A 149 2.69 -20.62 -18.09
N GLY A 150 2.36 -21.06 -19.33
CA GLY A 150 1.01 -21.49 -19.66
C GLY A 150 0.01 -20.34 -19.72
N LEU A 151 -1.24 -20.62 -19.33
CA LEU A 151 -2.30 -19.61 -19.31
C LEU A 151 -2.12 -18.67 -18.11
N THR A 152 -2.34 -17.39 -18.36
CA THR A 152 -2.29 -16.37 -17.31
C THR A 152 -3.56 -16.39 -16.47
N ASP A 153 -3.44 -15.95 -15.19
CA ASP A 153 -4.62 -15.76 -14.34
C ASP A 153 -5.27 -14.40 -14.60
N TYR A 154 -4.48 -13.37 -14.81
CA TYR A 154 -4.96 -12.01 -15.11
C TYR A 154 -4.14 -11.35 -16.20
N THR A 155 -4.81 -10.54 -17.01
CA THR A 155 -4.20 -9.72 -18.06
C THR A 155 -4.41 -8.24 -17.72
N ILE A 156 -3.35 -7.46 -17.79
CA ILE A 156 -3.41 -6.01 -17.57
C ILE A 156 -2.98 -5.31 -18.86
N LEU A 157 -3.88 -4.51 -19.41
CA LEU A 157 -3.65 -3.71 -20.62
C LEU A 157 -3.40 -2.27 -20.21
N VAL A 158 -2.23 -1.72 -20.54
CA VAL A 158 -1.83 -0.38 -20.12
C VAL A 158 -1.52 0.46 -21.35
N ALA A 159 -2.37 1.43 -21.64
CA ALA A 159 -2.25 2.30 -22.79
C ALA A 159 -2.43 3.76 -22.40
N PRO A 160 -1.40 4.41 -21.82
CA PRO A 160 -1.49 5.80 -21.37
C PRO A 160 -1.84 6.78 -22.49
N GLY A 161 -1.46 6.48 -23.72
CA GLY A 161 -1.76 7.32 -24.87
C GLY A 161 -3.21 7.26 -25.37
N PHE A 162 -3.99 6.29 -24.88
CA PHE A 162 -5.43 6.27 -25.12
C PHE A 162 -6.13 7.16 -24.14
N HIS A 163 -6.92 8.12 -24.60
CA HIS A 163 -7.67 9.04 -23.77
C HIS A 163 -9.16 8.78 -23.92
N CYS A 164 -9.85 8.58 -22.81
CA CYS A 164 -11.29 8.43 -22.79
C CYS A 164 -11.97 9.76 -23.12
N VAL A 165 -13.16 9.67 -23.70
CA VAL A 165 -14.09 10.78 -23.86
C VAL A 165 -15.25 10.52 -22.90
N SER A 166 -15.34 11.30 -21.82
CA SER A 166 -16.25 11.02 -20.70
C SER A 166 -17.70 10.80 -21.12
N GLU A 167 -18.23 11.63 -22.02
CA GLU A 167 -19.62 11.54 -22.47
C GLU A 167 -19.89 10.28 -23.30
N VAL A 168 -18.88 9.74 -23.96
CA VAL A 168 -19.00 8.56 -24.83
C VAL A 168 -18.66 7.28 -24.08
N ASP A 169 -17.57 7.33 -23.29
CA ASP A 169 -17.01 6.15 -22.65
C ASP A 169 -17.53 5.93 -21.23
N HIS A 170 -18.35 6.85 -20.73
CA HIS A 170 -18.94 6.80 -19.38
C HIS A 170 -17.88 6.77 -18.27
N THR A 171 -16.82 7.54 -18.45
CA THR A 171 -15.75 7.72 -17.49
C THR A 171 -15.85 9.11 -16.85
N ASN A 172 -15.07 9.36 -15.79
CA ASN A 172 -15.09 10.63 -15.09
C ASN A 172 -14.07 11.64 -15.64
N SER A 173 -13.08 11.14 -16.39
CA SER A 173 -12.05 11.96 -17.03
C SER A 173 -11.51 11.22 -18.27
N GLU A 174 -10.41 11.71 -18.83
CA GLU A 174 -9.69 11.05 -19.92
C GLU A 174 -8.97 9.78 -19.47
N ALA A 175 -8.77 9.60 -18.16
CA ALA A 175 -8.15 8.42 -17.59
C ALA A 175 -9.21 7.47 -17.05
N ALA A 176 -8.88 6.17 -17.05
CA ALA A 176 -9.69 5.16 -16.40
C ALA A 176 -8.85 3.96 -16.02
N ILE A 177 -9.15 3.42 -14.84
CA ILE A 177 -8.61 2.16 -14.33
C ILE A 177 -9.79 1.24 -14.10
N ILE A 178 -9.91 0.20 -14.94
CA ILE A 178 -11.10 -0.64 -14.98
C ILE A 178 -10.72 -2.08 -14.71
N ILE A 179 -11.35 -2.68 -13.71
CA ILE A 179 -11.10 -4.08 -13.31
C ILE A 179 -12.34 -4.91 -13.60
N ASN A 180 -12.17 -5.95 -14.40
CA ASN A 180 -13.19 -6.96 -14.64
C ASN A 180 -12.73 -8.28 -14.02
N PHE A 181 -13.27 -8.62 -12.86
CA PHE A 181 -12.89 -9.83 -12.15
C PHE A 181 -13.37 -11.12 -12.83
N THR A 182 -14.49 -11.06 -13.53
CA THR A 182 -15.02 -12.23 -14.27
C THR A 182 -14.16 -12.55 -15.47
N GLU A 183 -13.83 -11.54 -16.27
CA GLU A 183 -12.97 -11.69 -17.45
C GLU A 183 -11.50 -11.79 -17.06
N ARG A 184 -11.16 -11.41 -15.82
CA ARG A 184 -9.78 -11.37 -15.31
C ARG A 184 -8.89 -10.46 -16.15
N THR A 185 -9.40 -9.27 -16.42
CA THR A 185 -8.73 -8.25 -17.23
C THR A 185 -8.79 -6.91 -16.52
N VAL A 186 -7.69 -6.17 -16.58
CA VAL A 186 -7.60 -4.78 -16.14
C VAL A 186 -7.24 -3.91 -17.32
N ILE A 187 -7.89 -2.75 -17.44
CA ILE A 187 -7.59 -1.74 -18.46
C ILE A 187 -7.16 -0.46 -17.72
N ILE A 188 -5.97 0.03 -18.04
CA ILE A 188 -5.44 1.29 -17.51
C ILE A 188 -5.12 2.18 -18.70
N VAL A 189 -5.83 3.28 -18.84
CA VAL A 189 -5.70 4.22 -19.96
C VAL A 189 -5.65 5.66 -19.45
N GLY A 190 -5.01 6.54 -20.22
CA GLY A 190 -5.01 7.97 -19.99
C GLY A 190 -4.08 8.45 -18.86
N SER A 191 -3.44 7.56 -18.12
CA SER A 191 -2.52 7.90 -17.03
C SER A 191 -1.18 7.19 -17.22
N GLN A 192 -0.09 7.93 -17.08
CA GLN A 192 1.27 7.38 -17.11
C GLN A 192 1.79 7.02 -15.72
N TYR A 193 1.03 7.30 -14.66
CA TYR A 193 1.47 7.00 -13.30
C TYR A 193 1.48 5.49 -13.06
N SER A 194 2.67 4.93 -12.86
CA SER A 194 2.84 3.47 -12.77
C SER A 194 2.24 2.85 -11.50
N GLY A 195 2.00 3.66 -10.48
CA GLY A 195 1.33 3.20 -9.25
C GLY A 195 -0.06 2.61 -9.50
N GLU A 196 -0.74 2.99 -10.58
CA GLU A 196 -2.03 2.39 -10.95
C GLU A 196 -1.90 0.91 -11.32
N ILE A 197 -0.80 0.53 -11.96
CA ILE A 197 -0.53 -0.87 -12.32
C ILE A 197 -0.30 -1.69 -11.04
N LYS A 198 0.57 -1.18 -10.18
CA LYS A 198 0.90 -1.81 -8.89
C LYS A 198 -0.36 -2.04 -8.05
N LYS A 199 -1.19 -1.00 -7.89
CA LYS A 199 -2.38 -1.07 -7.04
C LYS A 199 -3.53 -1.85 -7.67
N SER A 200 -3.57 -1.98 -8.98
CA SER A 200 -4.52 -2.89 -9.65
C SER A 200 -4.21 -4.35 -9.31
N VAL A 201 -2.94 -4.73 -9.31
CA VAL A 201 -2.52 -6.07 -8.87
C VAL A 201 -2.91 -6.29 -7.40
N PHE A 202 -2.66 -5.31 -6.55
CA PHE A 202 -3.04 -5.41 -5.14
C PHE A 202 -4.55 -5.58 -4.96
N THR A 203 -5.35 -4.80 -5.67
CA THR A 203 -6.81 -4.91 -5.62
C THR A 203 -7.27 -6.31 -6.04
N ILE A 204 -6.65 -6.88 -7.06
CA ILE A 204 -6.93 -8.24 -7.51
C ILE A 204 -6.61 -9.25 -6.40
N MET A 205 -5.44 -9.12 -5.76
CA MET A 205 -5.07 -10.02 -4.66
C MET A 205 -6.02 -9.86 -3.47
N ASN A 206 -6.50 -8.65 -3.20
CA ASN A 206 -7.48 -8.39 -2.15
C ASN A 206 -8.86 -9.00 -2.45
N TYR A 207 -9.14 -9.29 -3.70
CA TYR A 207 -10.33 -10.03 -4.13
C TYR A 207 -10.09 -11.55 -4.07
N CYS A 208 -9.00 -12.02 -4.68
CA CYS A 208 -8.73 -13.45 -4.86
C CYS A 208 -8.38 -14.16 -3.55
N MET A 209 -7.54 -13.56 -2.73
CA MET A 209 -6.99 -14.24 -1.55
C MET A 209 -8.06 -14.62 -0.52
N PRO A 210 -8.95 -13.70 -0.11
CA PRO A 210 -10.01 -14.10 0.82
C PRO A 210 -10.98 -15.12 0.25
N LEU A 211 -11.43 -14.92 -0.99
CA LEU A 211 -12.50 -15.73 -1.59
C LEU A 211 -12.04 -17.10 -2.03
N GLN A 212 -10.81 -17.23 -2.52
CA GLN A 212 -10.31 -18.47 -3.13
C GLN A 212 -9.39 -19.26 -2.23
N GLU A 213 -8.68 -18.58 -1.30
CA GLU A 213 -7.61 -19.20 -0.52
C GLU A 213 -7.80 -19.07 0.99
N ASN A 214 -8.81 -18.33 1.44
CA ASN A 214 -9.00 -18.02 2.87
C ASN A 214 -7.76 -17.35 3.49
N ILE A 215 -7.11 -16.49 2.72
CA ILE A 215 -5.92 -15.74 3.12
C ILE A 215 -6.31 -14.30 3.39
N LEU A 216 -5.78 -13.71 4.47
CA LEU A 216 -5.94 -12.29 4.76
C LEU A 216 -4.93 -11.47 3.96
N PRO A 217 -5.38 -10.68 2.97
CA PRO A 217 -4.51 -9.72 2.31
C PRO A 217 -4.39 -8.46 3.17
N MET A 218 -3.22 -7.84 3.17
CA MET A 218 -2.92 -6.75 4.08
C MET A 218 -2.10 -5.66 3.39
N HIS A 219 -2.52 -4.41 3.57
CA HIS A 219 -1.73 -3.24 3.21
C HIS A 219 -0.80 -2.93 4.38
N CYS A 220 0.33 -3.60 4.41
CA CYS A 220 1.27 -3.54 5.53
C CYS A 220 2.70 -3.80 5.07
N SER A 221 3.66 -3.33 5.84
CA SER A 221 5.04 -3.78 5.74
C SER A 221 5.28 -4.94 6.72
N ALA A 222 6.36 -5.69 6.49
CA ALA A 222 6.67 -6.86 7.31
C ALA A 222 8.17 -7.09 7.40
N ASN A 223 8.63 -7.46 8.59
CA ASN A 223 10.00 -7.90 8.80
C ASN A 223 10.04 -9.16 9.68
N MET A 224 11.21 -9.78 9.76
CA MET A 224 11.36 -10.99 10.55
C MET A 224 12.71 -11.02 11.27
N ASP A 225 12.75 -11.74 12.38
CA ASP A 225 13.98 -12.06 13.09
C ASP A 225 14.76 -13.08 12.24
N PRO A 226 16.03 -12.81 11.90
CA PRO A 226 16.81 -13.72 11.06
C PRO A 226 17.15 -15.05 11.74
N ASN A 227 17.09 -15.11 13.08
CA ASN A 227 17.44 -16.30 13.85
C ASN A 227 16.22 -17.20 14.11
N THR A 228 15.07 -16.60 14.42
CA THR A 228 13.85 -17.34 14.81
C THR A 228 12.84 -17.47 13.68
N GLY A 229 12.89 -16.61 12.67
CA GLY A 229 11.86 -16.51 11.62
C GLY A 229 10.56 -15.86 12.09
N GLU A 230 10.48 -15.41 13.35
CA GLU A 230 9.30 -14.72 13.86
C GLU A 230 9.11 -13.40 13.16
N THR A 231 7.87 -13.10 12.78
CA THR A 231 7.56 -11.92 11.98
C THR A 231 6.81 -10.87 12.78
N ALA A 232 6.94 -9.63 12.32
CA ALA A 232 6.15 -8.49 12.78
C ALA A 232 5.58 -7.80 11.54
N ILE A 233 4.34 -7.36 11.62
CA ILE A 233 3.67 -6.65 10.54
C ILE A 233 3.22 -5.27 11.00
N PHE A 234 3.29 -4.29 10.09
CA PHE A 234 3.08 -2.87 10.39
C PHE A 234 2.06 -2.32 9.41
N PHE A 235 0.92 -1.92 9.94
CA PHE A 235 -0.09 -1.17 9.19
C PHE A 235 0.07 0.32 9.50
N GLY A 236 -0.19 1.15 8.52
CA GLY A 236 -0.17 2.60 8.73
C GLY A 236 -0.41 3.34 7.43
N LEU A 237 -1.01 4.50 7.54
CA LEU A 237 -1.21 5.40 6.42
C LEU A 237 0.04 6.26 6.20
N SER A 238 0.03 7.04 5.11
CA SER A 238 1.13 7.96 4.81
C SER A 238 1.42 8.90 5.99
N GLY A 239 2.70 9.07 6.31
CA GLY A 239 3.13 9.97 7.38
C GLY A 239 3.11 9.39 8.80
N THR A 240 2.78 8.10 8.96
CA THR A 240 2.75 7.45 10.28
C THR A 240 4.07 6.80 10.68
N GLY A 241 5.03 6.72 9.75
CA GLY A 241 6.34 6.11 10.01
C GLY A 241 6.44 4.64 9.63
N LYS A 242 5.49 4.12 8.83
CA LYS A 242 5.47 2.70 8.44
C LYS A 242 6.79 2.23 7.84
N THR A 243 7.33 2.93 6.86
CA THR A 243 8.61 2.58 6.22
C THR A 243 9.77 2.66 7.19
N THR A 244 9.89 3.77 7.91
CA THR A 244 10.99 4.02 8.85
C THR A 244 11.01 2.98 9.98
N LEU A 245 9.85 2.67 10.55
CA LEU A 245 9.75 1.80 11.72
C LEU A 245 9.84 0.31 11.39
N SER A 246 9.45 -0.09 10.18
CA SER A 246 9.61 -1.48 9.73
C SER A 246 11.03 -1.79 9.22
N THR A 247 11.83 -0.76 8.96
CA THR A 247 13.23 -0.90 8.57
C THR A 247 14.08 -1.01 9.84
N ASP A 248 14.71 -2.17 10.03
CA ASP A 248 15.56 -2.46 11.19
C ASP A 248 16.78 -3.24 10.68
N PRO A 249 18.01 -2.72 10.92
CA PRO A 249 19.23 -3.39 10.42
C PRO A 249 19.45 -4.77 11.04
N ASN A 250 18.80 -5.06 12.17
CA ASN A 250 18.91 -6.36 12.85
C ASN A 250 17.81 -7.34 12.43
N ARG A 251 16.95 -6.97 11.51
CA ARG A 251 15.85 -7.82 11.02
C ARG A 251 15.88 -7.90 9.51
N MET A 252 15.25 -8.94 8.94
CA MET A 252 15.13 -9.10 7.50
C MET A 252 13.84 -8.46 7.02
N LEU A 253 13.90 -7.67 5.96
CA LEU A 253 12.71 -7.10 5.31
C LEU A 253 12.04 -8.17 4.45
N ILE A 254 10.77 -8.48 4.73
CA ILE A 254 9.97 -9.36 3.89
C ILE A 254 9.34 -8.55 2.75
N GLY A 255 8.80 -7.40 3.06
CA GLY A 255 8.24 -6.47 2.10
C GLY A 255 7.82 -5.16 2.75
N ASP A 256 7.63 -4.13 1.92
CA ASP A 256 7.36 -2.79 2.43
C ASP A 256 5.89 -2.38 2.39
N ASP A 257 5.00 -3.12 1.68
CA ASP A 257 3.67 -2.58 1.41
C ASP A 257 2.52 -3.59 1.34
N GLU A 258 2.68 -4.79 0.77
CA GLU A 258 1.56 -5.68 0.42
C GLU A 258 1.88 -7.14 0.76
N HIS A 259 1.06 -7.74 1.61
CA HIS A 259 1.30 -9.11 2.09
C HIS A 259 0.00 -9.91 2.20
N GLY A 260 0.14 -11.23 2.18
CA GLY A 260 -0.91 -12.17 2.56
C GLY A 260 -0.54 -12.93 3.82
N TRP A 261 -1.53 -13.24 4.64
CA TRP A 261 -1.37 -14.07 5.83
C TRP A 261 -2.13 -15.38 5.64
N SER A 262 -1.38 -16.44 5.37
CA SER A 262 -1.88 -17.79 5.21
C SER A 262 -1.75 -18.57 6.53
N GLU A 263 -2.12 -19.85 6.51
CA GLU A 263 -1.90 -20.76 7.64
C GLU A 263 -0.40 -21.00 7.92
N GLU A 264 0.44 -20.89 6.93
CA GLU A 264 1.88 -21.10 7.07
C GLU A 264 2.64 -19.88 7.56
N GLY A 265 2.05 -18.68 7.42
CA GLY A 265 2.69 -17.44 7.79
C GLY A 265 2.36 -16.34 6.81
N ILE A 266 3.26 -15.39 6.65
CA ILE A 266 3.06 -14.24 5.74
C ILE A 266 3.93 -14.37 4.51
N PHE A 267 3.48 -13.76 3.42
CA PHE A 267 4.26 -13.66 2.19
C PHE A 267 3.99 -12.34 1.50
N ASN A 268 5.03 -11.81 0.86
CA ASN A 268 4.96 -10.60 0.06
C ASN A 268 4.22 -10.90 -1.24
N PHE A 269 3.33 -10.00 -1.67
CA PHE A 269 2.71 -10.11 -2.99
C PHE A 269 3.66 -9.66 -4.11
N GLU A 270 4.61 -8.80 -3.78
CA GLU A 270 5.46 -8.12 -4.74
C GLU A 270 6.89 -8.66 -4.80
N GLY A 271 7.59 -8.33 -5.88
CA GLY A 271 9.01 -8.58 -6.04
C GLY A 271 9.87 -7.33 -5.92
N GLY A 272 9.30 -6.21 -5.55
CA GLY A 272 10.00 -4.94 -5.45
C GLY A 272 9.35 -3.98 -4.49
N CYS A 273 9.87 -2.75 -4.49
CA CYS A 273 9.42 -1.68 -3.62
C CYS A 273 9.14 -0.42 -4.44
N TYR A 274 8.19 0.38 -3.99
CA TYR A 274 7.82 1.63 -4.62
C TYR A 274 7.78 2.73 -3.56
N ALA A 275 8.94 3.34 -3.33
CA ALA A 275 9.15 4.23 -2.20
C ALA A 275 9.01 5.70 -2.58
N LYS A 276 8.60 6.51 -1.60
CA LYS A 276 8.61 7.98 -1.73
C LYS A 276 10.04 8.48 -1.67
N THR A 277 10.34 9.50 -2.49
CA THR A 277 11.68 10.09 -2.55
C THR A 277 11.71 11.56 -2.15
N ILE A 278 10.54 12.18 -1.92
CA ILE A 278 10.55 13.57 -1.45
C ILE A 278 11.31 13.68 -0.13
N ASN A 279 12.24 14.64 -0.06
CA ASN A 279 13.13 14.88 1.09
C ASN A 279 14.00 13.67 1.48
N LEU A 280 14.23 12.77 0.55
CA LEU A 280 15.08 11.60 0.77
C LEU A 280 16.51 12.03 1.06
N SER A 281 17.13 11.44 2.07
CA SER A 281 18.52 11.68 2.43
C SER A 281 19.26 10.37 2.69
N PRO A 282 20.59 10.34 2.50
CA PRO A 282 21.38 9.14 2.77
C PRO A 282 21.41 8.74 4.25
N THR A 283 21.15 9.69 5.15
CA THR A 283 21.13 9.43 6.61
C THR A 283 19.73 9.06 7.10
N GLY A 284 18.67 9.61 6.49
CA GLY A 284 17.29 9.34 6.89
C GLY A 284 16.80 7.97 6.43
N GLU A 285 17.02 7.64 5.15
CA GLU A 285 16.58 6.38 4.55
C GLU A 285 17.72 5.82 3.70
N PRO A 286 18.77 5.28 4.34
CA PRO A 286 19.98 4.85 3.62
C PRO A 286 19.74 3.71 2.64
N ASP A 287 18.83 2.78 2.96
CA ASP A 287 18.54 1.65 2.08
C ASP A 287 17.87 2.09 0.78
N ILE A 288 16.89 2.97 0.87
CA ILE A 288 16.21 3.53 -0.31
C ILE A 288 17.21 4.34 -1.14
N TYR A 289 17.99 5.19 -0.45
CA TYR A 289 18.98 6.02 -1.14
C TYR A 289 19.97 5.17 -1.95
N ARG A 290 20.48 4.08 -1.40
CA ARG A 290 21.39 3.16 -2.07
C ARG A 290 20.73 2.35 -3.19
N ALA A 291 19.40 2.14 -3.11
CA ALA A 291 18.68 1.41 -4.14
C ALA A 291 18.46 2.23 -5.42
N ILE A 292 18.69 3.54 -5.38
CA ILE A 292 18.56 4.43 -6.54
C ILE A 292 19.83 4.33 -7.37
N ARG A 293 19.83 3.40 -8.30
CA ARG A 293 20.95 3.07 -9.17
C ARG A 293 20.41 2.43 -10.44
N PHE A 294 21.28 1.99 -11.33
CA PHE A 294 20.84 1.32 -12.56
C PHE A 294 19.87 0.18 -12.26
N GLY A 295 18.77 0.17 -12.98
CA GLY A 295 17.68 -0.79 -12.82
C GLY A 295 16.51 -0.24 -12.01
N SER A 296 16.71 0.80 -11.20
CA SER A 296 15.61 1.51 -10.55
C SER A 296 15.02 2.58 -11.47
N GLU A 297 13.77 2.97 -11.19
CA GLU A 297 13.09 4.00 -11.97
C GLU A 297 12.53 5.07 -11.05
N LEU A 298 12.96 6.30 -11.28
CA LEU A 298 12.47 7.48 -10.59
C LEU A 298 11.32 8.09 -11.38
N GLU A 299 10.26 8.46 -10.67
CA GLU A 299 9.11 9.15 -11.27
C GLU A 299 9.01 10.57 -10.72
N ASN A 300 9.02 11.55 -11.64
CA ASN A 300 8.77 12.96 -11.36
C ASN A 300 9.80 13.63 -10.45
N VAL A 301 10.99 13.05 -10.34
CA VAL A 301 12.10 13.65 -9.61
C VAL A 301 12.82 14.64 -10.53
N VAL A 302 13.05 15.86 -10.04
CA VAL A 302 13.80 16.88 -10.78
C VAL A 302 15.27 16.52 -10.76
N VAL A 303 15.90 16.59 -11.93
CA VAL A 303 17.30 16.22 -12.13
C VAL A 303 18.05 17.38 -12.77
N ASP A 304 19.26 17.68 -12.28
CA ASP A 304 20.12 18.69 -12.88
C ASP A 304 20.50 18.25 -14.31
N ALA A 305 20.32 19.15 -15.27
CA ALA A 305 20.52 18.84 -16.68
C ALA A 305 21.97 18.52 -17.03
N LYS A 306 22.95 19.05 -16.29
CA LYS A 306 24.39 18.86 -16.55
C LYS A 306 24.97 17.71 -15.75
N THR A 307 24.75 17.73 -14.41
CA THR A 307 25.34 16.73 -13.52
C THR A 307 24.52 15.45 -13.48
N ARG A 308 23.25 15.52 -13.84
CA ARG A 308 22.27 14.41 -13.75
C ARG A 308 22.00 13.96 -12.32
N GLN A 309 22.35 14.80 -11.34
CA GLN A 309 22.03 14.53 -9.93
C GLN A 309 20.57 14.79 -9.66
N PRO A 310 19.85 13.82 -9.05
CA PRO A 310 18.48 14.05 -8.60
C PRO A 310 18.44 15.05 -7.44
N ASP A 311 17.42 15.89 -7.43
CA ASP A 311 17.11 16.79 -6.32
C ASP A 311 15.83 16.29 -5.62
N TYR A 312 16.01 15.54 -4.53
CA TYR A 312 14.90 14.94 -3.81
C TYR A 312 14.10 15.96 -2.98
N ASP A 313 14.62 17.17 -2.82
CA ASP A 313 13.92 18.24 -2.09
C ASP A 313 13.02 19.08 -3.02
N ASP A 314 13.16 18.90 -4.33
CA ASP A 314 12.40 19.65 -5.32
C ASP A 314 11.07 18.97 -5.63
N GLY A 315 9.98 19.54 -5.09
CA GLY A 315 8.62 19.07 -5.32
C GLY A 315 7.85 19.86 -6.38
N THR A 316 8.53 20.58 -7.28
CA THR A 316 7.85 21.43 -8.27
C THR A 316 6.98 20.68 -9.26
N LEU A 317 7.36 19.47 -9.66
CA LEU A 317 6.53 18.62 -10.51
C LEU A 317 5.40 17.97 -9.71
N THR A 318 5.72 17.46 -8.53
CA THR A 318 4.80 16.89 -7.57
C THR A 318 5.55 16.64 -6.26
N GLU A 319 4.85 16.62 -5.14
CA GLU A 319 5.42 16.12 -3.89
C GLU A 319 5.41 14.59 -3.81
N ASN A 320 4.67 13.92 -4.70
CA ASN A 320 4.59 12.46 -4.77
C ASN A 320 5.65 11.87 -5.70
N THR A 321 6.90 12.27 -5.50
CA THR A 321 8.02 11.67 -6.22
C THR A 321 8.29 10.27 -5.70
N ARG A 322 8.63 9.34 -6.62
CA ARG A 322 8.75 7.91 -6.31
C ARG A 322 9.97 7.27 -6.94
N VAL A 323 10.39 6.16 -6.36
CA VAL A 323 11.34 5.23 -6.98
C VAL A 323 10.80 3.81 -6.91
N GLY A 324 10.84 3.10 -8.04
CA GLY A 324 10.57 1.67 -8.10
C GLY A 324 11.88 0.91 -8.26
N TYR A 325 12.06 -0.16 -7.47
CA TYR A 325 13.26 -0.99 -7.55
C TYR A 325 12.96 -2.42 -7.10
N PRO A 326 13.76 -3.41 -7.54
CA PRO A 326 13.58 -4.78 -7.08
C PRO A 326 14.01 -4.90 -5.62
N ILE A 327 13.33 -5.75 -4.86
CA ILE A 327 13.59 -5.89 -3.42
C ILE A 327 15.03 -6.37 -3.15
N GLU A 328 15.66 -7.05 -4.10
CA GLU A 328 17.04 -7.52 -4.03
C GLU A 328 18.05 -6.37 -3.83
N TYR A 329 17.65 -5.12 -4.13
CA TYR A 329 18.49 -3.95 -3.90
C TYR A 329 18.57 -3.57 -2.42
N ILE A 330 17.74 -4.15 -1.58
CA ILE A 330 17.81 -4.00 -0.12
C ILE A 330 18.69 -5.11 0.44
N GLN A 331 19.74 -4.71 1.15
CA GLN A 331 20.79 -5.63 1.60
C GLN A 331 20.26 -6.75 2.51
N ASN A 332 19.35 -6.44 3.42
CA ASN A 332 18.78 -7.41 4.36
C ASN A 332 17.36 -7.84 3.98
N ALA A 333 17.08 -7.95 2.69
CA ALA A 333 15.81 -8.47 2.22
C ALA A 333 15.75 -9.98 2.35
N GLN A 334 14.58 -10.49 2.77
CA GLN A 334 14.27 -11.91 2.77
C GLN A 334 13.83 -12.34 1.37
N ILE A 335 14.55 -13.26 0.74
CA ILE A 335 14.26 -13.75 -0.61
C ILE A 335 14.22 -15.27 -0.60
N PRO A 336 13.13 -15.90 -1.03
CA PRO A 336 11.84 -15.31 -1.38
C PRO A 336 11.16 -14.63 -0.18
N GLY A 337 10.24 -13.72 -0.47
CA GLY A 337 9.58 -12.89 0.53
C GLY A 337 8.53 -13.65 1.35
N VAL A 338 8.95 -14.65 2.10
CA VAL A 338 8.09 -15.45 2.98
C VAL A 338 8.63 -15.42 4.39
N GLY A 339 7.73 -15.45 5.37
CA GLY A 339 8.08 -15.50 6.79
C GLY A 339 7.08 -16.36 7.56
N GLY A 340 7.35 -16.56 8.83
CA GLY A 340 6.48 -17.33 9.70
C GLY A 340 5.20 -16.57 10.07
N VAL A 341 4.42 -17.18 10.96
CA VAL A 341 3.22 -16.55 11.50
C VAL A 341 3.61 -15.30 12.27
N PRO A 342 2.91 -14.16 12.06
CA PRO A 342 3.20 -12.94 12.81
C PRO A 342 3.05 -13.14 14.31
N LYS A 343 4.10 -12.79 15.04
CA LYS A 343 4.08 -12.74 16.50
C LYS A 343 3.42 -11.46 16.99
N VAL A 344 3.62 -10.37 16.25
CA VAL A 344 3.15 -9.03 16.63
C VAL A 344 2.58 -8.32 15.41
N VAL A 345 1.44 -7.68 15.61
CA VAL A 345 0.83 -6.73 14.67
C VAL A 345 0.94 -5.34 15.28
N ILE A 346 1.45 -4.40 14.51
CA ILE A 346 1.55 -3.00 14.93
C ILE A 346 0.69 -2.15 14.00
N PHE A 347 -0.27 -1.43 14.60
CA PHE A 347 -1.01 -0.38 13.92
C PHE A 347 -0.35 0.95 14.24
N LEU A 348 0.08 1.66 13.20
CA LEU A 348 0.69 2.97 13.34
C LEU A 348 -0.35 4.06 13.09
N THR A 349 -0.34 5.08 13.92
CA THR A 349 -1.15 6.27 13.75
C THR A 349 -0.31 7.51 14.10
N ALA A 350 -0.66 8.65 13.52
CA ALA A 350 -0.08 9.93 13.89
C ALA A 350 -1.22 10.82 14.40
N ASP A 351 -1.48 10.76 15.71
CA ASP A 351 -2.57 11.49 16.34
C ASP A 351 -2.19 12.96 16.55
N ALA A 352 -2.78 13.85 15.75
CA ALA A 352 -2.58 15.30 15.86
C ALA A 352 -3.48 15.94 16.93
N PHE A 353 -4.39 15.18 17.53
CA PHE A 353 -5.20 15.64 18.68
C PHE A 353 -4.40 15.58 19.98
N GLY A 354 -3.33 14.78 20.03
CA GLY A 354 -2.41 14.70 21.16
C GLY A 354 -2.96 13.91 22.35
N VAL A 355 -3.93 13.05 22.15
CA VAL A 355 -4.65 12.38 23.25
C VAL A 355 -4.45 10.87 23.32
N LEU A 356 -4.00 10.24 22.21
CA LEU A 356 -3.73 8.81 22.23
C LEU A 356 -2.40 8.48 22.88
N PRO A 357 -2.32 7.39 23.67
CA PRO A 357 -1.04 6.96 24.22
C PRO A 357 -0.01 6.66 23.13
N PRO A 358 1.28 6.83 23.41
CA PRO A 358 2.32 6.54 22.42
C PRO A 358 2.41 5.05 22.07
N ILE A 359 2.03 4.17 22.99
CA ILE A 359 1.84 2.75 22.72
C ILE A 359 0.75 2.20 23.62
N SER A 360 -0.05 1.29 23.06
CA SER A 360 -1.09 0.57 23.80
C SER A 360 -1.29 -0.82 23.19
N ARG A 361 -1.76 -1.74 24.03
CA ARG A 361 -2.09 -3.10 23.62
C ARG A 361 -3.59 -3.19 23.41
N LEU A 362 -3.98 -3.90 22.34
CA LEU A 362 -5.37 -4.10 21.97
C LEU A 362 -5.78 -5.56 22.23
N ASP A 363 -6.98 -5.78 22.79
CA ASP A 363 -7.60 -7.10 22.74
C ASP A 363 -8.12 -7.40 21.32
N HIS A 364 -8.65 -8.61 21.10
CA HIS A 364 -9.03 -9.03 19.75
C HIS A 364 -10.12 -8.15 19.13
N ASP A 365 -11.16 -7.82 19.88
CA ASP A 365 -12.26 -7.00 19.37
C ASP A 365 -11.79 -5.57 19.09
N ALA A 366 -10.98 -5.00 19.98
CA ALA A 366 -10.38 -3.68 19.78
C ALA A 366 -9.43 -3.68 18.57
N ALA A 367 -8.68 -4.76 18.37
CA ALA A 367 -7.81 -4.91 17.20
C ALA A 367 -8.62 -4.90 15.89
N MET A 368 -9.73 -5.64 15.85
CA MET A 368 -10.62 -5.65 14.68
C MET A 368 -11.23 -4.26 14.43
N TYR A 369 -11.64 -3.56 15.49
CA TYR A 369 -12.15 -2.19 15.37
C TYR A 369 -11.13 -1.24 14.77
N GLN A 370 -9.92 -1.22 15.30
CA GLN A 370 -8.85 -0.33 14.82
C GLN A 370 -8.42 -0.68 13.40
N PHE A 371 -8.40 -1.96 13.07
CA PHE A 371 -8.11 -2.42 11.70
C PHE A 371 -9.16 -1.91 10.70
N VAL A 372 -10.43 -2.07 11.04
CA VAL A 372 -11.53 -1.62 10.18
C VAL A 372 -11.51 -0.10 10.00
N THR A 373 -11.23 0.65 11.06
CA THR A 373 -11.27 2.12 11.00
C THR A 373 -10.06 2.75 10.33
N GLY A 374 -8.85 2.20 10.54
CA GLY A 374 -7.63 2.70 9.92
C GLY A 374 -7.38 4.19 10.17
N PHE A 375 -7.31 4.56 11.45
CA PHE A 375 -7.22 5.97 11.88
C PHE A 375 -5.81 6.53 11.74
N THR A 376 -5.72 7.77 11.27
CA THR A 376 -4.62 8.70 11.50
C THR A 376 -5.17 10.13 11.47
N SER A 377 -4.32 11.12 11.70
CA SER A 377 -4.70 12.52 11.57
C SER A 377 -4.05 13.14 10.35
N LYS A 378 -4.75 14.10 9.76
CA LYS A 378 -4.17 15.07 8.83
C LYS A 378 -4.06 16.39 9.55
N VAL A 379 -2.95 17.08 9.29
CA VAL A 379 -2.83 18.49 9.61
C VAL A 379 -3.24 19.22 8.35
N ALA A 380 -4.33 20.00 8.42
CA ALA A 380 -4.80 20.76 7.27
C ALA A 380 -3.68 21.63 6.75
N GLY A 381 -3.37 21.50 5.47
CA GLY A 381 -2.42 22.35 4.79
C GLY A 381 -2.79 23.79 5.06
N THR A 382 -1.80 24.57 5.42
CA THR A 382 -1.88 25.92 5.91
C THR A 382 -2.51 26.88 4.90
N GLU A 383 -3.83 26.87 4.79
CA GLU A 383 -4.49 28.06 4.28
C GLU A 383 -4.67 29.01 5.46
N ARG A 384 -3.83 30.06 5.52
CA ARG A 384 -3.95 31.22 6.42
C ARG A 384 -3.85 30.95 7.93
N GLY A 385 -2.98 30.02 8.35
CA GLY A 385 -2.61 29.91 9.76
C GLY A 385 -3.66 29.27 10.67
N ILE A 386 -4.70 28.64 10.13
CA ILE A 386 -5.64 27.83 10.88
C ILE A 386 -5.36 26.37 10.55
N SER A 387 -4.60 25.69 11.41
CA SER A 387 -4.37 24.26 11.30
C SER A 387 -5.06 23.58 12.47
N GLU A 388 -6.31 23.16 12.26
CA GLU A 388 -6.96 22.25 13.18
C GLU A 388 -6.67 20.83 12.74
N PRO A 389 -6.38 19.90 13.69
CA PRO A 389 -6.22 18.50 13.35
C PRO A 389 -7.54 17.96 12.82
N GLN A 390 -7.45 17.14 11.76
CA GLN A 390 -8.59 16.45 11.16
C GLN A 390 -8.36 14.95 11.21
N PRO A 391 -9.37 14.15 11.57
CA PRO A 391 -9.23 12.70 11.51
C PRO A 391 -9.26 12.23 10.07
N THR A 392 -8.50 11.18 9.79
CA THR A 392 -8.56 10.45 8.54
C THR A 392 -8.82 8.99 8.89
N PHE A 393 -9.86 8.42 8.29
CA PHE A 393 -10.21 7.02 8.48
C PHE A 393 -10.16 6.33 7.12
N SER A 394 -9.23 5.38 6.97
CA SER A 394 -9.11 4.57 5.76
C SER A 394 -9.37 3.11 6.12
N THR A 395 -10.47 2.58 5.68
CA THR A 395 -10.90 1.20 5.97
C THR A 395 -9.75 0.22 5.73
N LEU A 396 -9.41 -0.58 6.73
CA LEU A 396 -8.38 -1.62 6.65
C LEU A 396 -6.99 -1.08 6.32
N PHE A 397 -6.75 0.22 6.57
CA PHE A 397 -5.54 0.95 6.15
C PHE A 397 -5.29 0.93 4.65
N GLY A 398 -6.31 0.60 3.86
CA GLY A 398 -6.17 0.46 2.41
C GLY A 398 -7.50 0.60 1.68
N GLU A 399 -8.39 1.49 2.12
CA GLU A 399 -9.75 1.65 1.60
C GLU A 399 -9.85 1.64 0.07
N PRO A 400 -9.00 2.36 -0.69
CA PRO A 400 -9.11 2.39 -2.15
C PRO A 400 -8.89 1.03 -2.83
N PHE A 401 -8.32 0.06 -2.13
CA PHE A 401 -7.87 -1.21 -2.72
C PHE A 401 -8.69 -2.41 -2.26
N MET A 402 -9.74 -2.20 -1.48
CA MET A 402 -10.51 -3.28 -0.85
C MET A 402 -11.86 -3.45 -1.55
N PRO A 403 -12.00 -4.44 -2.44
CA PRO A 403 -13.24 -4.62 -3.19
C PRO A 403 -14.37 -5.32 -2.44
N LEU A 404 -14.04 -6.07 -1.37
CA LEU A 404 -15.02 -6.86 -0.63
C LEU A 404 -15.54 -6.12 0.60
N ASP A 405 -16.60 -6.65 1.21
CA ASP A 405 -17.13 -6.11 2.46
C ASP A 405 -16.04 -6.11 3.54
N PRO A 406 -15.87 -5.00 4.28
CA PRO A 406 -14.86 -4.91 5.33
C PRO A 406 -14.94 -5.99 6.40
N GLY A 407 -16.14 -6.50 6.67
CA GLY A 407 -16.34 -7.58 7.63
C GLY A 407 -15.61 -8.87 7.29
N ILE A 408 -15.43 -9.15 6.00
CA ILE A 408 -14.69 -10.33 5.54
C ILE A 408 -13.22 -10.26 6.00
N TYR A 409 -12.59 -9.13 5.80
CA TYR A 409 -11.19 -8.92 6.21
C TYR A 409 -11.05 -8.86 7.73
N ALA A 410 -11.98 -8.19 8.40
CA ALA A 410 -11.97 -8.10 9.86
C ALA A 410 -12.09 -9.48 10.52
N GLN A 411 -12.96 -10.33 10.00
CA GLN A 411 -13.13 -11.69 10.52
C GLN A 411 -11.91 -12.57 10.25
N LEU A 412 -11.26 -12.40 9.10
CA LEU A 412 -10.01 -13.11 8.81
C LEU A 412 -8.93 -12.71 9.82
N LEU A 413 -8.78 -11.41 10.09
CA LEU A 413 -7.82 -10.96 11.11
C LEU A 413 -8.17 -11.55 12.48
N GLY A 414 -9.42 -11.45 12.89
CA GLY A 414 -9.88 -12.00 14.18
C GLY A 414 -9.56 -13.49 14.32
N SER A 415 -9.83 -14.27 13.28
CA SER A 415 -9.51 -15.71 13.27
C SER A 415 -8.00 -15.97 13.41
N ARG A 416 -7.17 -15.18 12.74
CA ARG A 416 -5.71 -15.31 12.84
C ARG A 416 -5.22 -14.97 14.25
N LEU A 417 -5.72 -13.88 14.82
CA LEU A 417 -5.34 -13.46 16.19
C LEU A 417 -5.70 -14.53 17.22
N GLU A 418 -6.89 -15.11 17.10
CA GLU A 418 -7.33 -16.17 17.99
C GLU A 418 -6.52 -17.45 17.82
N ALA A 419 -6.30 -17.87 16.57
CA ALA A 419 -5.60 -19.13 16.28
C ALA A 419 -4.13 -19.12 16.73
N TYR A 420 -3.45 -17.99 16.63
CA TYR A 420 -2.01 -17.90 16.83
C TYR A 420 -1.59 -17.10 18.08
N GLY A 421 -2.54 -16.51 18.78
CA GLY A 421 -2.21 -15.68 19.95
C GLY A 421 -1.35 -14.46 19.61
N THR A 422 -1.44 -13.97 18.40
CA THR A 422 -0.69 -12.80 17.93
C THR A 422 -1.08 -11.58 18.76
N LYS A 423 -0.10 -10.84 19.25
CA LYS A 423 -0.31 -9.62 20.02
C LYS A 423 -0.44 -8.42 19.11
N VAL A 424 -1.32 -7.50 19.48
CA VAL A 424 -1.59 -6.30 18.68
C VAL A 424 -1.31 -5.06 19.52
N TYR A 425 -0.53 -4.15 18.96
CA TYR A 425 -0.21 -2.86 19.58
C TYR A 425 -0.63 -1.73 18.65
N LEU A 426 -1.15 -0.65 19.25
CA LEU A 426 -1.37 0.62 18.57
C LEU A 426 -0.22 1.55 18.97
N VAL A 427 0.55 2.01 18.01
CA VAL A 427 1.69 2.91 18.22
C VAL A 427 1.37 4.27 17.63
N ASN A 428 1.40 5.30 18.47
CA ASN A 428 1.13 6.67 18.07
C ASN A 428 2.45 7.42 17.87
N THR A 429 2.74 7.80 16.64
CA THR A 429 3.92 8.59 16.25
C THR A 429 3.60 10.09 16.19
N GLY A 430 2.41 10.49 16.62
CA GLY A 430 1.91 11.86 16.51
C GLY A 430 2.36 12.78 17.64
N TRP A 431 1.43 13.54 18.18
CA TRP A 431 1.73 14.63 19.13
C TRP A 431 1.44 14.24 20.57
N ASN A 432 2.17 14.84 21.49
CA ASN A 432 1.94 14.76 22.93
C ASN A 432 2.14 16.15 23.55
N GLY A 433 1.66 16.32 24.79
CA GLY A 433 1.74 17.61 25.48
C GLY A 433 0.74 18.65 25.00
N GLY A 434 -0.15 18.26 24.10
CA GLY A 434 -1.15 19.12 23.46
C GLY A 434 -1.39 18.70 22.03
N PRO A 435 -2.41 19.27 21.37
CA PRO A 435 -2.65 18.98 19.96
C PRO A 435 -1.61 19.67 19.08
N TYR A 436 -1.69 19.40 17.76
CA TYR A 436 -0.85 20.08 16.78
C TYR A 436 -0.90 21.61 17.01
N GLY A 437 0.27 22.24 17.00
CA GLY A 437 0.42 23.68 17.24
C GLY A 437 0.71 24.04 18.69
N ILE A 438 0.40 23.17 19.64
CA ILE A 438 0.68 23.34 21.07
C ILE A 438 1.65 22.28 21.56
N GLY A 439 1.34 21.00 21.29
CA GLY A 439 2.19 19.88 21.65
C GLY A 439 3.37 19.70 20.71
N SER A 440 4.16 18.66 20.97
CA SER A 440 5.33 18.28 20.16
C SER A 440 5.14 16.91 19.57
N ARG A 441 5.71 16.68 18.38
CA ARG A 441 5.74 15.36 17.77
C ARG A 441 6.55 14.40 18.63
N MET A 442 6.07 13.16 18.75
CA MET A 442 6.76 12.10 19.49
C MET A 442 8.18 11.92 18.96
N LYS A 443 9.16 11.83 19.86
CA LYS A 443 10.56 11.60 19.48
C LYS A 443 10.70 10.24 18.81
N LEU A 444 11.38 10.20 17.66
CA LEU A 444 11.60 8.96 16.91
C LEU A 444 12.32 7.91 17.77
N SER A 445 13.26 8.33 18.63
CA SER A 445 13.97 7.42 19.53
C SER A 445 13.03 6.69 20.50
N TYR A 446 12.01 7.37 21.00
CA TYR A 446 11.00 6.76 21.87
C TYR A 446 10.13 5.77 21.07
N THR A 447 9.69 6.15 19.89
CA THR A 447 8.90 5.30 19.03
C THR A 447 9.65 4.02 18.65
N ARG A 448 10.93 4.15 18.30
CA ARG A 448 11.77 2.97 18.00
C ARG A 448 11.93 2.07 19.21
N ALA A 449 12.12 2.64 20.40
CA ALA A 449 12.22 1.87 21.65
C ALA A 449 10.91 1.11 21.93
N MET A 450 9.77 1.76 21.72
CA MET A 450 8.45 1.14 21.91
C MET A 450 8.19 0.01 20.92
N VAL A 451 8.50 0.21 19.66
CA VAL A 451 8.37 -0.83 18.63
C VAL A 451 9.29 -2.01 18.96
N THR A 452 10.53 -1.76 19.32
CA THR A 452 11.48 -2.80 19.71
C THR A 452 10.95 -3.60 20.90
N ALA A 453 10.45 -2.91 21.93
CA ALA A 453 9.90 -3.56 23.13
C ALA A 453 8.65 -4.41 22.81
N ALA A 454 7.78 -3.95 21.91
CA ALA A 454 6.62 -4.71 21.47
C ALA A 454 7.04 -5.98 20.74
N VAL A 455 7.99 -5.86 19.82
CA VAL A 455 8.43 -6.96 18.95
C VAL A 455 9.25 -8.01 19.70
N ASN A 456 10.10 -7.59 20.67
CA ASN A 456 10.97 -8.51 21.40
C ASN A 456 10.33 -9.13 22.66
N GLY A 457 9.07 -8.80 22.95
CA GLY A 457 8.37 -9.36 24.11
C GLY A 457 8.62 -8.62 25.43
N SER A 458 9.37 -7.51 25.45
CA SER A 458 9.65 -6.75 26.68
C SER A 458 8.39 -6.14 27.31
N LEU A 459 7.32 -5.98 26.53
CA LEU A 459 6.05 -5.45 27.03
C LEU A 459 5.07 -6.53 27.49
N ASP A 460 5.43 -7.82 27.42
CA ASP A 460 4.52 -8.92 27.73
C ASP A 460 4.14 -8.97 29.21
N ASN A 461 5.06 -8.62 30.10
CA ASN A 461 4.92 -8.79 31.55
C ASN A 461 4.99 -7.49 32.34
N VAL A 462 4.88 -6.33 31.68
CA VAL A 462 4.81 -5.05 32.39
C VAL A 462 3.40 -4.81 32.93
N ILE A 463 3.27 -3.87 33.84
CA ILE A 463 1.97 -3.47 34.38
C ILE A 463 1.28 -2.52 33.41
N TYR A 464 0.00 -2.79 33.14
CA TYR A 464 -0.83 -1.97 32.26
C TYR A 464 -1.92 -1.27 33.07
N TYR A 465 -2.32 -0.07 32.64
CA TYR A 465 -3.58 0.53 33.08
C TYR A 465 -4.56 0.51 31.90
N TYR A 466 -5.86 0.47 32.24
CA TYR A 466 -6.90 0.42 31.23
C TYR A 466 -7.49 1.80 30.98
N ASP A 467 -7.45 2.26 29.73
CA ASP A 467 -8.13 3.47 29.29
C ASP A 467 -9.51 3.09 28.74
N SER A 468 -10.57 3.39 29.50
CA SER A 468 -11.93 3.01 29.14
C SER A 468 -12.51 3.84 28.01
N ARG A 469 -12.02 5.08 27.81
CA ARG A 469 -12.51 5.93 26.72
C ARG A 469 -12.13 5.37 25.35
N PHE A 470 -10.85 4.99 25.20
CA PHE A 470 -10.33 4.48 23.93
C PHE A 470 -10.28 2.95 23.88
N ASN A 471 -10.63 2.27 24.97
CA ASN A 471 -10.54 0.82 25.10
C ASN A 471 -9.14 0.30 24.78
N LEU A 472 -8.15 0.84 25.48
CA LEU A 472 -6.74 0.54 25.30
C LEU A 472 -6.11 0.09 26.60
N HIS A 473 -5.18 -0.85 26.53
CA HIS A 473 -4.33 -1.22 27.66
C HIS A 473 -2.97 -0.55 27.46
N VAL A 474 -2.62 0.34 28.39
CA VAL A 474 -1.44 1.22 28.27
C VAL A 474 -0.35 0.75 29.22
N PRO A 475 0.87 0.45 28.73
CA PRO A 475 1.94 0.04 29.62
C PRO A 475 2.37 1.20 30.51
N GLN A 476 2.63 0.90 31.79
CA GLN A 476 3.11 1.90 32.76
C GLN A 476 4.62 2.09 32.68
N SER A 477 5.31 1.20 32.00
CA SER A 477 6.76 1.31 31.76
C SER A 477 7.10 0.69 30.41
N CYS A 478 8.15 1.22 29.77
CA CYS A 478 8.69 0.71 28.53
C CYS A 478 10.20 0.99 28.50
N PRO A 479 11.04 -0.02 28.20
CA PRO A 479 12.48 0.20 28.11
C PRO A 479 12.83 1.34 27.14
N GLY A 480 13.67 2.25 27.57
CA GLY A 480 14.13 3.37 26.74
C GLY A 480 13.16 4.54 26.60
N VAL A 481 12.04 4.51 27.32
CA VAL A 481 11.02 5.57 27.26
C VAL A 481 10.73 6.08 28.68
N PRO A 482 10.75 7.42 28.90
CA PRO A 482 10.34 7.97 30.18
C PRO A 482 8.88 7.65 30.52
N GLU A 483 8.61 7.25 31.76
CA GLU A 483 7.26 6.79 32.13
C GLU A 483 6.17 7.85 31.95
N TYR A 484 6.53 9.14 32.20
CA TYR A 484 5.53 10.22 32.07
C TYR A 484 4.97 10.37 30.66
N VAL A 485 5.73 9.95 29.64
CA VAL A 485 5.30 10.03 28.23
C VAL A 485 4.18 9.03 27.94
N LEU A 486 4.14 7.92 28.66
CA LEU A 486 3.22 6.82 28.38
C LEU A 486 1.75 7.13 28.71
N ASN A 487 1.50 8.09 29.61
CA ASN A 487 0.15 8.55 29.91
C ASN A 487 -0.05 9.95 29.31
N PRO A 488 -0.80 10.09 28.21
CA PRO A 488 -0.94 11.38 27.53
C PRO A 488 -1.45 12.51 28.41
N LYS A 489 -2.40 12.21 29.30
CA LYS A 489 -2.95 13.22 30.20
C LYS A 489 -1.88 13.89 31.07
N ASP A 490 -0.87 13.12 31.49
CA ASP A 490 0.24 13.65 32.31
C ASP A 490 1.13 14.62 31.53
N THR A 491 1.12 14.57 30.21
CA THR A 491 1.91 15.45 29.35
C THR A 491 1.24 16.80 29.09
N TRP A 492 -0.07 16.92 29.32
CA TRP A 492 -0.82 18.14 29.07
C TRP A 492 -0.74 19.08 30.28
N ALA A 493 -0.53 20.38 30.05
CA ALA A 493 -0.56 21.40 31.08
C ALA A 493 -1.97 21.54 31.67
N ASN A 494 -3.00 21.51 30.83
CA ASN A 494 -4.39 21.62 31.24
C ASN A 494 -5.09 20.25 31.10
N LYS A 495 -5.37 19.62 32.24
CA LYS A 495 -5.96 18.27 32.29
C LYS A 495 -7.42 18.26 31.79
N GLU A 496 -8.16 19.34 32.03
CA GLU A 496 -9.54 19.48 31.55
C GLU A 496 -9.57 19.63 30.02
N ALA A 497 -8.64 20.39 29.46
CA ALA A 497 -8.50 20.51 28.00
C ALA A 497 -8.18 19.15 27.37
N TYR A 498 -7.36 18.33 28.01
CA TYR A 498 -7.10 16.96 27.58
C TYR A 498 -8.40 16.15 27.52
N GLU A 499 -9.18 16.17 28.60
CA GLU A 499 -10.44 15.41 28.67
C GLU A 499 -11.42 15.84 27.56
N ASP A 500 -11.55 17.15 27.30
CA ASP A 500 -12.42 17.65 26.25
C ASP A 500 -11.97 17.20 24.87
N MET A 501 -10.69 17.29 24.57
CA MET A 501 -10.13 16.87 23.27
C MET A 501 -10.23 15.35 23.09
N ALA A 502 -9.98 14.59 24.12
CA ALA A 502 -10.10 13.14 24.08
C ALA A 502 -11.53 12.70 23.81
N ASN A 503 -12.52 13.34 24.45
CA ASN A 503 -13.93 13.07 24.17
C ASN A 503 -14.32 13.45 22.75
N GLU A 504 -13.79 14.55 22.24
CA GLU A 504 -14.03 14.98 20.86
C GLU A 504 -13.55 13.92 19.85
N LEU A 505 -12.32 13.44 20.04
CA LEU A 505 -11.79 12.37 19.16
C LEU A 505 -12.61 11.08 19.28
N ALA A 506 -13.00 10.69 20.51
CA ALA A 506 -13.82 9.50 20.72
C ALA A 506 -15.17 9.61 19.99
N MET A 507 -15.80 10.80 19.99
CA MET A 507 -17.04 11.05 19.25
C MET A 507 -16.82 10.92 17.74
N MET A 508 -15.68 11.36 17.22
CA MET A 508 -15.35 11.23 15.80
C MET A 508 -15.21 9.76 15.39
N PHE A 509 -14.61 8.93 16.24
CA PHE A 509 -14.54 7.48 16.01
C PHE A 509 -15.93 6.87 15.93
N GLU A 510 -16.80 7.17 16.91
CA GLU A 510 -18.16 6.64 16.93
C GLU A 510 -18.94 7.02 15.67
N ALA A 511 -18.89 8.31 15.30
CA ALA A 511 -19.61 8.81 14.13
C ALA A 511 -19.12 8.13 12.84
N ASN A 512 -17.81 7.98 12.68
CA ASN A 512 -17.25 7.28 11.53
C ASN A 512 -17.71 5.83 11.46
N PHE A 513 -17.63 5.12 12.57
CA PHE A 513 -18.00 3.70 12.60
C PHE A 513 -19.47 3.49 12.30
N ASP A 514 -20.34 4.26 12.92
CA ASP A 514 -21.79 4.15 12.73
C ASP A 514 -22.20 4.48 11.30
N THR A 515 -21.53 5.43 10.68
CA THR A 515 -21.83 5.82 9.29
C THR A 515 -21.30 4.81 8.28
N LYS A 516 -20.06 4.35 8.44
CA LYS A 516 -19.41 3.47 7.46
C LYS A 516 -19.77 1.99 7.62
N TYR A 517 -20.03 1.53 8.85
CA TYR A 517 -20.14 0.10 9.14
C TYR A 517 -21.42 -0.25 9.90
N PRO A 518 -22.61 0.11 9.37
CA PRO A 518 -23.87 -0.09 10.10
C PRO A 518 -24.21 -1.56 10.36
N HIS A 519 -23.65 -2.48 9.58
CA HIS A 519 -23.90 -3.92 9.69
C HIS A 519 -22.78 -4.71 10.37
N MET A 520 -21.76 -4.00 10.89
CA MET A 520 -20.66 -4.67 11.58
C MET A 520 -21.15 -5.29 12.90
N PRO A 521 -20.64 -6.48 13.30
CA PRO A 521 -21.03 -7.11 14.55
C PRO A 521 -20.90 -6.20 15.77
N GLU A 522 -21.82 -6.35 16.72
CA GLU A 522 -21.91 -5.50 17.90
C GLU A 522 -20.67 -5.57 18.79
N ASN A 523 -20.04 -6.75 18.89
CA ASN A 523 -18.82 -6.91 19.67
C ASN A 523 -17.67 -6.05 19.13
N ILE A 524 -17.60 -5.86 17.81
CA ILE A 524 -16.61 -5.00 17.20
C ILE A 524 -17.00 -3.53 17.40
N ARG A 525 -18.26 -3.18 17.17
CA ARG A 525 -18.76 -1.81 17.34
C ARG A 525 -18.48 -1.27 18.74
N LYS A 526 -18.71 -2.08 19.76
CA LYS A 526 -18.52 -1.69 21.17
C LYS A 526 -17.06 -1.60 21.58
N ALA A 527 -16.16 -2.19 20.79
CA ALA A 527 -14.76 -2.29 21.16
C ALA A 527 -13.92 -1.03 20.83
N GLY A 528 -14.55 -0.02 20.27
CA GLY A 528 -13.87 1.22 19.90
C GLY A 528 -13.96 2.30 20.97
N PRO A 529 -13.44 3.49 20.64
CA PRO A 529 -13.52 4.65 21.51
C PRO A 529 -14.96 5.12 21.72
N HIS A 530 -15.25 5.52 22.96
CA HIS A 530 -16.52 6.15 23.34
C HIS A 530 -16.24 7.30 24.29
N PRO A 531 -16.90 8.47 24.14
CA PRO A 531 -16.68 9.58 25.05
C PRO A 531 -17.11 9.21 26.48
N LYS A 532 -16.39 9.72 27.46
CA LYS A 532 -16.78 9.62 28.87
C LYS A 532 -17.88 10.60 29.16
N LYS A 533 -18.83 10.16 29.92
CA LYS A 533 -19.95 11.00 30.36
C LYS A 533 -19.52 11.94 31.49
#